data_3361083a3a0ee20e62a68ffa2f9d7ffb
#
_entry.id   3361083a3a0ee20e62a68ffa2f9d7ffb
#
_cell.length_a   1.000
_cell.length_b   1.000
_cell.length_c   1.000
_cell.angle_alpha   90.00
_cell.angle_beta   90.00
_cell.angle_gamma   90.00
#
_symmetry.space_group_name_H-M   'P 1'
#
loop_
_entity.id
_entity.type
_entity.pdbx_description
1 polymer ?
#
loop_
_entity_poly.entity_id
_entity_poly.type
_entity_poly.pdbx_seq_one_letter_code
_entity_poly.pdbx_strand_id
1 'polypeptide(L)'
;LFPYTTLFRSYFVQSTDVNQIVRIWKGSPYVSFKYGWCPAHPTFYVRREIYQQYGGFDLSFDVSADFELMLRLIEKVHIRTKYLDRYMIRMRMGGESTGNIKNILKGNKNIYKAFCKHGLSVSIFYPVYRLLPKAIDLIKCKLGLNNWESNKK
;
A
#
# COMPACT_ATOMS: atom_id res chain seq x y z
N LEU A 1 -13.89 11.94 -14.47
CA LEU A 1 -12.45 12.20 -14.24
C LEU A 1 -12.26 12.70 -12.83
N PHE A 2 -11.43 12.01 -12.04
CA PHE A 2 -11.15 12.44 -10.67
C PHE A 2 -10.23 13.66 -10.69
N PRO A 3 -10.60 14.78 -10.05
CA PRO A 3 -9.80 16.01 -10.06
C PRO A 3 -8.53 15.93 -9.21
N TYR A 4 -8.38 14.86 -8.42
CA TYR A 4 -7.25 14.62 -7.51
C TYR A 4 -6.71 13.21 -7.68
N THR A 5 -5.47 12.97 -7.25
CA THR A 5 -4.99 11.61 -7.02
C THR A 5 -5.91 10.92 -6.01
N THR A 6 -6.48 9.78 -6.37
CA THR A 6 -7.53 9.15 -5.58
C THR A 6 -7.04 7.83 -4.99
N LEU A 7 -7.38 7.61 -3.72
CA LEU A 7 -7.08 6.41 -2.95
C LEU A 7 -8.38 5.70 -2.60
N PHE A 8 -8.40 4.37 -2.69
CA PHE A 8 -9.58 3.56 -2.41
C PHE A 8 -9.27 2.43 -1.41
N ARG A 9 -10.32 1.70 -1.01
CA ARG A 9 -10.19 0.43 -0.30
C ARG A 9 -9.97 -0.73 -1.29
N SER A 10 -9.38 -1.82 -0.80
CA SER A 10 -9.27 -3.06 -1.55
C SER A 10 -9.52 -4.29 -0.68
N TYR A 11 -9.95 -5.39 -1.32
CA TYR A 11 -10.04 -6.71 -0.74
C TYR A 11 -8.85 -7.56 -1.18
N PHE A 12 -8.34 -8.40 -0.29
CA PHE A 12 -7.54 -9.56 -0.66
C PHE A 12 -8.44 -10.78 -0.68
N VAL A 13 -8.41 -11.51 -1.78
CA VAL A 13 -9.21 -12.71 -1.99
C VAL A 13 -8.33 -13.92 -2.18
N GLN A 14 -8.85 -15.13 -1.99
CA GLN A 14 -8.11 -16.36 -2.28
C GLN A 14 -7.67 -16.40 -3.75
N SER A 15 -6.54 -17.05 -4.00
CA SER A 15 -6.03 -17.21 -5.37
C SER A 15 -6.94 -18.08 -6.23
N THR A 16 -7.63 -19.04 -5.61
CA THR A 16 -8.53 -20.01 -6.26
C THR A 16 -9.99 -19.58 -6.28
N ASP A 17 -10.42 -18.74 -5.32
CA ASP A 17 -11.79 -18.24 -5.23
C ASP A 17 -11.82 -16.73 -4.94
N VAL A 18 -12.22 -15.97 -5.95
CA VAL A 18 -12.33 -14.50 -5.87
C VAL A 18 -13.47 -14.01 -4.97
N ASN A 19 -14.40 -14.87 -4.59
CA ASN A 19 -15.50 -14.52 -3.69
C ASN A 19 -15.10 -14.68 -2.22
N GLN A 20 -14.09 -15.49 -1.94
CA GLN A 20 -13.61 -15.67 -0.57
C GLN A 20 -12.61 -14.57 -0.19
N ILE A 21 -13.08 -13.63 0.63
CA ILE A 21 -12.27 -12.54 1.15
C ILE A 21 -11.39 -13.07 2.28
N VAL A 22 -10.09 -12.90 2.14
CA VAL A 22 -9.06 -13.29 3.14
C VAL A 22 -8.71 -12.12 4.04
N ARG A 23 -8.61 -10.91 3.47
CA ARG A 23 -8.23 -9.71 4.22
C ARG A 23 -8.82 -8.47 3.57
N ILE A 24 -9.14 -7.48 4.41
CA ILE A 24 -9.56 -6.15 3.96
C ILE A 24 -8.39 -5.17 4.12
N TRP A 25 -8.07 -4.41 3.09
CA TRP A 25 -7.22 -3.25 3.22
C TRP A 25 -8.12 -2.03 3.43
N LYS A 26 -8.25 -1.65 4.68
CA LYS A 26 -9.08 -0.50 5.09
C LYS A 26 -8.38 0.80 4.74
N GLY A 27 -8.09 1.20 3.57
CA GLY A 27 -7.46 2.48 3.29
C GLY A 27 -7.87 3.58 4.32
N SER A 28 -7.16 4.65 4.33
CA SER A 28 -7.47 5.83 5.15
C SER A 28 -7.04 7.09 4.41
N PRO A 29 -7.55 8.28 4.80
CA PRO A 29 -6.96 9.53 4.40
C PRO A 29 -5.44 9.53 4.68
N TYR A 30 -4.72 10.40 3.99
CA TYR A 30 -3.28 10.54 4.21
C TYR A 30 -2.95 10.81 5.68
N VAL A 31 -1.97 10.09 6.19
CA VAL A 31 -1.38 10.32 7.53
C VAL A 31 0.09 10.70 7.38
N SER A 32 0.97 9.74 7.18
CA SER A 32 2.37 9.88 6.74
C SER A 32 3.00 8.51 6.56
N PHE A 33 3.82 8.38 5.56
CA PHE A 33 4.62 7.16 5.34
C PHE A 33 5.56 6.86 6.51
N LYS A 34 6.03 7.86 7.24
CA LYS A 34 6.91 7.68 8.42
C LYS A 34 6.31 6.80 9.52
N TYR A 35 4.98 6.78 9.61
CA TYR A 35 4.23 5.98 10.61
C TYR A 35 3.72 4.66 10.03
N GLY A 36 4.27 4.19 8.91
CA GLY A 36 3.86 2.94 8.28
C GLY A 36 2.58 3.04 7.44
N TRP A 37 1.99 4.23 7.31
CA TRP A 37 0.88 4.43 6.40
C TRP A 37 1.35 4.29 4.95
N CYS A 38 0.58 3.58 4.15
CA CYS A 38 0.82 3.45 2.71
C CYS A 38 -0.49 3.02 2.05
N PRO A 39 -0.95 3.67 0.99
CA PRO A 39 -2.12 3.21 0.27
C PRO A 39 -1.83 1.87 -0.44
N ALA A 40 -2.88 1.11 -0.73
CA ALA A 40 -2.73 -0.07 -1.57
C ALA A 40 -2.40 0.38 -3.00
N HIS A 41 -1.26 -0.02 -3.55
CA HIS A 41 -0.79 0.41 -4.87
C HIS A 41 -1.86 0.32 -5.97
N PRO A 42 -2.64 -0.77 -6.12
CA PRO A 42 -3.67 -0.85 -7.15
C PRO A 42 -4.82 0.13 -6.98
N THR A 43 -4.94 0.77 -5.82
CA THR A 43 -5.97 1.79 -5.54
C THR A 43 -5.44 3.22 -5.68
N PHE A 44 -4.19 3.37 -6.07
CA PHE A 44 -3.52 4.66 -6.24
C PHE A 44 -3.69 5.16 -7.68
N TYR A 45 -4.74 5.94 -7.92
CA TYR A 45 -5.04 6.50 -9.24
C TYR A 45 -4.44 7.89 -9.38
N VAL A 46 -3.48 8.04 -10.26
CA VAL A 46 -2.70 9.26 -10.49
C VAL A 46 -3.01 9.83 -11.86
N ARG A 47 -3.11 11.14 -11.97
CA ARG A 47 -3.28 11.82 -13.25
C ARG A 47 -2.01 11.70 -14.10
N ARG A 48 -2.20 11.62 -15.42
CA ARG A 48 -1.09 11.53 -16.39
C ARG A 48 -0.09 12.68 -16.22
N GLU A 49 -0.58 13.89 -16.01
CA GLU A 49 0.25 15.10 -15.87
C GLU A 49 1.22 15.01 -14.71
N ILE A 50 0.84 14.33 -13.62
CA ILE A 50 1.72 14.09 -12.46
C ILE A 50 2.89 13.20 -12.87
N TYR A 51 2.64 12.14 -13.64
CA TYR A 51 3.71 11.29 -14.16
C TYR A 51 4.62 12.04 -15.15
N GLN A 52 4.06 12.90 -15.98
CA GLN A 52 4.84 13.72 -16.92
C GLN A 52 5.73 14.72 -16.20
N GLN A 53 5.23 15.33 -15.12
CA GLN A 53 5.94 16.34 -14.35
C GLN A 53 6.98 15.76 -13.38
N TYR A 54 6.66 14.64 -12.70
CA TYR A 54 7.47 14.10 -11.60
C TYR A 54 8.08 12.74 -11.91
N GLY A 55 7.86 12.20 -13.11
CA GLY A 55 8.38 10.90 -13.54
C GLY A 55 7.54 9.71 -13.10
N GLY A 56 7.72 8.59 -13.79
CA GLY A 56 7.07 7.31 -13.54
C GLY A 56 7.78 6.46 -12.48
N PHE A 57 7.67 5.14 -12.61
CA PHE A 57 8.31 4.18 -11.71
C PHE A 57 9.83 4.22 -11.83
N ASP A 58 10.51 4.21 -10.70
CA ASP A 58 11.96 4.02 -10.64
C ASP A 58 12.30 2.53 -10.56
N LEU A 59 12.69 1.95 -11.67
CA LEU A 59 12.98 0.53 -11.80
C LEU A 59 14.17 0.06 -10.93
N SER A 60 15.00 0.98 -10.43
CA SER A 60 16.10 0.62 -9.52
C SER A 60 15.62 0.12 -8.14
N PHE A 61 14.33 0.27 -7.84
CA PHE A 61 13.70 -0.22 -6.62
C PHE A 61 13.02 -1.59 -6.79
N ASP A 62 12.97 -2.15 -8.02
CA ASP A 62 12.47 -3.49 -8.29
C ASP A 62 11.11 -3.74 -7.61
N VAL A 63 10.99 -4.75 -6.72
CA VAL A 63 9.75 -5.11 -6.00
C VAL A 63 9.14 -4.00 -5.14
N SER A 64 9.80 -2.86 -5.00
CA SER A 64 9.32 -1.72 -4.18
C SER A 64 9.20 -0.42 -5.00
N ALA A 65 9.19 -0.51 -6.33
CA ALA A 65 9.06 0.65 -7.21
C ALA A 65 7.71 1.38 -7.01
N ASP A 66 6.67 0.63 -6.69
CA ASP A 66 5.35 1.17 -6.33
C ASP A 66 5.39 1.99 -5.03
N PHE A 67 6.09 1.48 -4.02
CA PHE A 67 6.27 2.20 -2.76
C PHE A 67 7.08 3.49 -2.96
N GLU A 68 8.20 3.42 -3.70
CA GLU A 68 9.01 4.61 -4.02
C GLU A 68 8.20 5.69 -4.70
N LEU A 69 7.43 5.32 -5.74
CA LEU A 69 6.57 6.24 -6.47
C LEU A 69 5.57 6.94 -5.56
N MET A 70 4.84 6.18 -4.74
CA MET A 70 3.84 6.74 -3.81
C MET A 70 4.49 7.63 -2.76
N LEU A 71 5.63 7.21 -2.18
CA LEU A 71 6.40 8.00 -1.22
C LEU A 71 6.84 9.33 -1.85
N ARG A 72 7.42 9.29 -3.04
CA ARG A 72 7.88 10.47 -3.76
C ARG A 72 6.74 11.43 -4.07
N LEU A 73 5.67 10.96 -4.67
CA LEU A 73 4.56 11.81 -5.09
C LEU A 73 3.79 12.38 -3.89
N ILE A 74 3.52 11.58 -2.87
CA ILE A 74 2.67 12.00 -1.74
C ILE A 74 3.52 12.71 -0.66
N GLU A 75 4.62 12.10 -0.20
CA GLU A 75 5.36 12.58 0.96
C GLU A 75 6.40 13.65 0.59
N LYS A 76 7.04 13.55 -0.60
CA LYS A 76 8.07 14.51 -1.02
C LYS A 76 7.49 15.67 -1.85
N VAL A 77 6.64 15.36 -2.82
CA VAL A 77 6.06 16.35 -3.75
C VAL A 77 4.78 16.97 -3.19
N HIS A 78 4.12 16.31 -2.22
CA HIS A 78 2.88 16.75 -1.60
C HIS A 78 1.73 16.93 -2.62
N ILE A 79 1.60 16.00 -3.58
CA ILE A 79 0.45 16.04 -4.48
C ILE A 79 -0.85 15.93 -3.69
N ARG A 80 -1.89 16.61 -4.14
CA ARG A 80 -3.21 16.54 -3.51
C ARG A 80 -3.82 15.16 -3.68
N THR A 81 -4.12 14.50 -2.55
CA THR A 81 -4.76 13.19 -2.51
C THR A 81 -6.18 13.30 -1.95
N LYS A 82 -7.11 12.49 -2.47
CA LYS A 82 -8.45 12.33 -1.93
C LYS A 82 -8.71 10.86 -1.64
N TYR A 83 -9.10 10.55 -0.43
CA TYR A 83 -9.55 9.21 -0.05
C TYR A 83 -11.05 9.08 -0.32
N LEU A 84 -11.43 8.02 -1.04
CA LEU A 84 -12.81 7.60 -1.22
C LEU A 84 -13.03 6.28 -0.48
N ASP A 85 -13.96 6.28 0.47
CA ASP A 85 -14.30 5.13 1.29
C ASP A 85 -15.15 4.13 0.51
N ARG A 86 -14.58 3.58 -0.56
CA ARG A 86 -15.23 2.60 -1.44
C ARG A 86 -14.26 1.48 -1.78
N TYR A 87 -14.79 0.27 -1.87
CA TYR A 87 -14.04 -0.90 -2.34
C TYR A 87 -14.08 -0.94 -3.86
N MET A 88 -12.94 -0.77 -4.49
CA MET A 88 -12.83 -0.71 -5.95
C MET A 88 -12.05 -1.88 -6.54
N ILE A 89 -11.22 -2.55 -5.73
CA ILE A 89 -10.29 -3.56 -6.22
C ILE A 89 -10.34 -4.83 -5.37
N ARG A 90 -10.34 -5.98 -6.05
CA ARG A 90 -10.09 -7.30 -5.46
C ARG A 90 -8.71 -7.77 -5.89
N MET A 91 -7.83 -8.03 -4.92
CA MET A 91 -6.46 -8.51 -5.17
C MET A 91 -6.37 -9.98 -4.79
N ARG A 92 -5.87 -10.82 -5.67
CA ARG A 92 -5.56 -12.21 -5.34
C ARG A 92 -4.36 -12.28 -4.40
N MET A 93 -4.42 -13.19 -3.42
CA MET A 93 -3.25 -13.50 -2.57
C MET A 93 -2.17 -14.22 -3.39
N GLY A 94 -0.90 -14.07 -2.98
CA GLY A 94 0.23 -14.77 -3.61
C GLY A 94 1.07 -13.90 -4.55
N GLY A 95 1.10 -12.58 -4.36
CA GLY A 95 1.96 -11.68 -5.12
C GLY A 95 3.45 -11.87 -4.80
N GLU A 96 4.30 -11.45 -5.74
CA GLU A 96 5.77 -11.61 -5.73
C GLU A 96 6.46 -11.05 -4.48
N SER A 97 5.96 -9.93 -3.95
CA SER A 97 6.54 -9.26 -2.76
C SER A 97 6.30 -9.99 -1.43
N THR A 98 5.41 -10.98 -1.39
CA THR A 98 5.06 -11.71 -0.14
C THR A 98 5.37 -13.20 -0.19
N GLY A 99 5.73 -13.71 -1.34
CA GLY A 99 5.96 -15.15 -1.56
C GLY A 99 7.28 -15.69 -1.00
N ASN A 100 8.26 -14.82 -0.65
CA ASN A 100 9.58 -15.26 -0.17
C ASN A 100 10.14 -14.27 0.87
N ILE A 101 10.75 -14.82 1.93
CA ILE A 101 11.42 -14.04 2.99
C ILE A 101 12.51 -13.12 2.41
N LYS A 102 13.26 -13.58 1.41
CA LYS A 102 14.26 -12.77 0.72
C LYS A 102 13.65 -11.51 0.09
N ASN A 103 12.48 -11.63 -0.54
CA ASN A 103 11.77 -10.49 -1.13
C ASN A 103 11.24 -9.53 -0.06
N ILE A 104 10.83 -10.03 1.09
CA ILE A 104 10.40 -9.19 2.23
C ILE A 104 11.59 -8.37 2.77
N LEU A 105 12.76 -9.00 2.96
CA LEU A 105 13.98 -8.31 3.41
C LEU A 105 14.47 -7.30 2.36
N LYS A 106 14.51 -7.69 1.09
CA LYS A 106 14.85 -6.80 -0.04
C LYS A 106 13.90 -5.61 -0.11
N GLY A 107 12.59 -5.85 0.03
CA GLY A 107 11.57 -4.81 0.06
C GLY A 107 11.79 -3.82 1.21
N ASN A 108 12.09 -4.30 2.43
CA ASN A 108 12.38 -3.41 3.55
C ASN A 108 13.64 -2.57 3.33
N LYS A 109 14.72 -3.16 2.78
CA LYS A 109 15.93 -2.42 2.42
C LYS A 109 15.64 -1.34 1.37
N ASN A 110 14.86 -1.67 0.35
CA ASN A 110 14.47 -0.72 -0.69
C ASN A 110 13.62 0.43 -0.14
N ILE A 111 12.77 0.17 0.85
CA ILE A 111 11.98 1.20 1.53
C ILE A 111 12.91 2.21 2.22
N TYR A 112 13.90 1.76 3.01
CA TYR A 112 14.89 2.67 3.61
C TYR A 112 15.65 3.45 2.53
N LYS A 113 16.08 2.78 1.47
CA LYS A 113 16.73 3.42 0.31
C LYS A 113 15.84 4.52 -0.29
N ALA A 114 14.53 4.29 -0.40
CA ALA A 114 13.59 5.27 -0.94
C ALA A 114 13.49 6.51 -0.04
N PHE A 115 13.36 6.34 1.28
CA PHE A 115 13.37 7.47 2.22
C PHE A 115 14.67 8.28 2.10
N CYS A 116 15.83 7.62 2.13
CA CYS A 116 17.15 8.27 2.01
C CYS A 116 17.28 9.02 0.68
N LYS A 117 16.88 8.41 -0.44
CA LYS A 117 16.94 9.02 -1.78
C LYS A 117 16.19 10.36 -1.82
N HIS A 118 15.06 10.45 -1.15
CA HIS A 118 14.23 11.66 -1.14
C HIS A 118 14.53 12.61 0.02
N GLY A 119 15.59 12.36 0.82
CA GLY A 119 15.95 13.20 1.96
C GLY A 119 14.91 13.17 3.10
N LEU A 120 14.16 12.08 3.18
CA LEU A 120 13.12 11.89 4.21
C LEU A 120 13.68 11.05 5.36
N SER A 121 13.53 11.52 6.59
CA SER A 121 13.89 10.75 7.77
C SER A 121 12.90 9.65 8.05
N VAL A 122 13.38 8.46 8.46
CA VAL A 122 12.56 7.33 8.86
C VAL A 122 13.16 6.63 10.08
N SER A 123 12.31 6.20 11.00
CA SER A 123 12.72 5.46 12.20
C SER A 123 13.27 4.08 11.84
N ILE A 124 14.27 3.59 12.59
CA ILE A 124 14.76 2.22 12.50
C ILE A 124 13.66 1.18 12.81
N PHE A 125 12.63 1.56 13.60
CA PHE A 125 11.47 0.73 13.91
C PHE A 125 10.39 0.74 12.82
N TYR A 126 10.62 1.42 11.70
CA TYR A 126 9.66 1.49 10.62
C TYR A 126 9.11 0.12 10.14
N PRO A 127 9.94 -0.94 9.98
CA PRO A 127 9.42 -2.25 9.60
C PRO A 127 8.38 -2.80 10.60
N VAL A 128 8.55 -2.52 11.89
CA VAL A 128 7.60 -2.93 12.93
C VAL A 128 6.26 -2.21 12.75
N TYR A 129 6.27 -0.90 12.60
CA TYR A 129 5.06 -0.11 12.38
C TYR A 129 4.30 -0.54 11.12
N ARG A 130 5.03 -0.93 10.08
CA ARG A 130 4.45 -1.37 8.81
C ARG A 130 3.92 -2.79 8.84
N LEU A 131 4.60 -3.71 9.51
CA LEU A 131 4.31 -5.14 9.47
C LEU A 131 3.36 -5.59 10.57
N LEU A 132 3.44 -5.00 11.76
CA LEU A 132 2.64 -5.38 12.90
C LEU A 132 1.12 -5.32 12.63
N PRO A 133 0.54 -4.24 12.07
CA PRO A 133 -0.89 -4.22 11.76
C PRO A 133 -1.30 -5.33 10.79
N LYS A 134 -0.45 -5.64 9.81
CA LYS A 134 -0.72 -6.71 8.82
C LYS A 134 -0.71 -8.09 9.47
N ALA A 135 0.23 -8.32 10.39
CA ALA A 135 0.31 -9.57 11.15
C ALA A 135 -0.94 -9.75 12.04
N ILE A 136 -1.35 -8.70 12.74
CA ILE A 136 -2.56 -8.70 13.57
C ILE A 136 -3.81 -9.01 12.73
N ASP A 137 -3.95 -8.38 11.57
CA ASP A 137 -5.08 -8.62 10.67
C ASP A 137 -5.12 -10.07 10.16
N LEU A 138 -3.96 -10.65 9.85
CA LEU A 138 -3.86 -12.05 9.42
C LEU A 138 -4.22 -13.02 10.56
N ILE A 139 -3.80 -12.74 11.79
CA ILE A 139 -4.13 -13.53 12.96
C ILE A 139 -5.63 -13.47 13.23
N LYS A 140 -6.23 -12.28 13.23
CA LYS A 140 -7.67 -12.09 13.40
C LYS A 140 -8.47 -12.84 12.34
N CYS A 141 -7.99 -12.83 11.09
CA CYS A 141 -8.61 -13.57 10.00
C CYS A 141 -8.60 -15.09 10.25
N LYS A 142 -7.44 -15.63 10.64
CA LYS A 142 -7.30 -17.07 10.95
C LYS A 142 -8.15 -17.52 12.12
N LEU A 143 -8.36 -16.65 13.11
CA LEU A 143 -9.18 -16.93 14.29
C LEU A 143 -10.69 -16.69 14.06
N GLY A 144 -11.10 -16.33 12.84
CA GLY A 144 -12.50 -16.04 12.54
C GLY A 144 -13.06 -14.79 13.24
N LEU A 145 -12.20 -13.94 13.81
CA LEU A 145 -12.58 -12.75 14.57
C LEU A 145 -12.90 -11.54 13.70
N ASN A 146 -12.87 -11.67 12.40
CA ASN A 146 -13.19 -10.59 11.47
C ASN A 146 -14.69 -10.59 11.14
N ASN A 147 -15.45 -9.72 11.79
CA ASN A 147 -16.84 -9.41 11.44
C ASN A 147 -16.89 -8.56 10.15
N TRP A 148 -16.69 -9.15 8.99
CA TRP A 148 -16.84 -8.42 7.72
C TRP A 148 -18.26 -8.38 7.15
N GLU A 149 -19.18 -9.13 7.71
CA GLU A 149 -20.58 -9.13 7.26
C GLU A 149 -21.31 -7.82 7.56
N SER A 150 -20.86 -7.05 8.57
CA SER A 150 -21.48 -5.77 8.94
C SER A 150 -21.15 -4.58 8.02
N ASN A 151 -20.23 -4.73 7.08
CA ASN A 151 -19.76 -3.64 6.19
C ASN A 151 -20.18 -3.81 4.71
N LYS A 152 -21.20 -4.61 4.44
CA LYS A 152 -21.79 -4.78 3.08
C LYS A 152 -22.88 -3.74 2.76
N LYS A 153 -22.82 -2.56 3.35
CA LYS A 153 -23.72 -1.45 2.94
C LYS A 153 -22.97 -0.43 2.10
#